data_da341e424567b88b4700254a8c22b5c6
#
_entry.id   da341e424567b88b4700254a8c22b5c6
#
_cell.length_a   1.000
_cell.length_b   1.000
_cell.length_c   1.000
_cell.angle_alpha   90.00
_cell.angle_beta   90.00
_cell.angle_gamma   90.00
#
_symmetry.space_group_name_H-M   'P 1'
#
loop_
_entity.id
_entity.type
_entity.pdbx_description
1 polymer ?
#
loop_
_entity_poly.entity_id
_entity_poly.type
_entity_poly.pdbx_seq_one_letter_code
_entity_poly.pdbx_strand_id
1 'polypeptide(L)'
;MLKESDNIRTKDFKLFDDNHGKTPKNPLDERSMSRHLYWGKKPLLVNHLSKQLRIDLIGYEVPLGTNKKDQQFIDLVGLDKSHVLYLIEIKNISSSKRPSDVVKNQINIYHERLKKSLPYLVAELNQNERYRDVKIDKITKILLAPLKYYQKYESNIVLVDDDVLFCYFAKSIEYSDIASVSDDDSIQLCTYTPDSLHNKGKSDASLLIIS
;
A
#
# COMPACT_ATOMS: atom_id res chain seq x y z
N MET A 1 -15.17 27.82 -10.58
CA MET A 1 -14.71 26.84 -9.58
C MET A 1 -15.64 25.64 -9.64
N LEU A 2 -15.23 24.55 -10.29
CA LEU A 2 -15.95 23.29 -10.24
C LEU A 2 -15.84 22.78 -8.81
N LYS A 3 -16.95 22.45 -8.18
CA LYS A 3 -16.99 21.93 -6.82
C LYS A 3 -16.20 20.62 -6.81
N GLU A 4 -15.32 20.44 -5.84
CA GLU A 4 -14.49 19.23 -5.62
C GLU A 4 -15.31 17.92 -5.57
N SER A 5 -16.63 18.04 -5.41
CA SER A 5 -17.62 16.95 -5.38
C SER A 5 -17.80 16.21 -6.71
N ASP A 6 -17.40 16.82 -7.84
CA ASP A 6 -17.81 16.34 -9.17
C ASP A 6 -16.78 15.41 -9.84
N ASN A 7 -15.66 15.12 -9.19
CA ASN A 7 -14.60 14.27 -9.74
C ASN A 7 -14.48 12.93 -8.99
N ILE A 8 -15.62 12.31 -8.70
CA ILE A 8 -15.66 11.00 -8.05
C ILE A 8 -15.67 9.91 -9.14
N ARG A 9 -14.77 8.95 -9.03
CA ARG A 9 -14.75 7.82 -9.94
C ARG A 9 -15.90 6.87 -9.63
N THR A 10 -16.65 6.48 -10.66
CA THR A 10 -17.83 5.62 -10.53
C THR A 10 -17.72 4.30 -11.30
N LYS A 11 -16.64 4.10 -12.06
CA LYS A 11 -16.39 2.87 -12.83
C LYS A 11 -14.93 2.77 -13.27
N ASP A 12 -14.57 1.61 -13.79
CA ASP A 12 -13.23 1.31 -14.34
C ASP A 12 -12.11 1.57 -13.34
N PHE A 13 -12.24 1.04 -12.11
CA PHE A 13 -11.20 1.09 -11.09
C PHE A 13 -10.00 0.22 -11.44
N LYS A 14 -10.11 -0.55 -12.52
CA LYS A 14 -9.06 -1.47 -12.97
C LYS A 14 -8.69 -2.52 -11.93
N LEU A 15 -9.68 -2.98 -11.16
CA LEU A 15 -9.48 -4.10 -10.28
C LEU A 15 -9.25 -5.37 -11.11
N PHE A 16 -8.32 -6.21 -10.65
CA PHE A 16 -7.96 -7.46 -11.32
C PHE A 16 -7.44 -7.30 -12.76
N ASP A 17 -7.00 -6.09 -13.13
CA ASP A 17 -6.45 -5.84 -14.47
C ASP A 17 -5.09 -6.55 -14.62
N ASP A 18 -5.11 -7.63 -15.42
CA ASP A 18 -3.91 -8.40 -15.78
C ASP A 18 -3.20 -7.86 -17.03
N ASN A 19 -3.65 -6.72 -17.56
CA ASN A 19 -3.01 -6.10 -18.70
C ASN A 19 -1.61 -5.61 -18.36
N HIS A 20 -0.66 -6.40 -18.78
CA HIS A 20 0.77 -6.14 -18.62
C HIS A 20 1.17 -4.97 -19.50
N GLY A 21 0.96 -3.74 -19.06
CA GLY A 21 1.54 -2.58 -19.72
C GLY A 21 3.05 -2.77 -19.93
N LYS A 22 3.66 -1.90 -20.74
CA LYS A 22 5.10 -1.97 -21.02
C LYS A 22 5.92 -2.05 -19.74
N THR A 23 6.91 -2.93 -19.72
CA THR A 23 7.89 -3.02 -18.63
C THR A 23 8.45 -1.62 -18.33
N PRO A 24 8.45 -1.18 -17.05
CA PRO A 24 8.99 0.11 -16.71
C PRO A 24 10.44 0.23 -17.14
N LYS A 25 10.82 1.40 -17.65
CA LYS A 25 12.22 1.66 -18.06
C LYS A 25 13.18 1.73 -16.88
N ASN A 26 12.65 2.07 -15.70
CA ASN A 26 13.43 2.15 -14.46
C ASN A 26 12.84 1.17 -13.43
N PRO A 27 13.52 0.06 -13.14
CA PRO A 27 13.03 -0.92 -12.15
C PRO A 27 13.02 -0.40 -10.71
N LEU A 28 13.65 0.74 -10.45
CA LEU A 28 13.83 1.29 -9.11
C LEU A 28 12.78 2.37 -8.75
N ASP A 29 11.85 2.70 -9.64
CA ASP A 29 10.81 3.68 -9.34
C ASP A 29 9.61 3.05 -8.59
N GLU A 30 8.83 3.89 -7.92
CA GLU A 30 7.67 3.50 -7.10
C GLU A 30 6.63 2.74 -7.95
N ARG A 31 6.46 3.16 -9.19
CA ARG A 31 5.51 2.54 -10.13
C ARG A 31 5.94 1.13 -10.54
N SER A 32 7.22 0.92 -10.75
CA SER A 32 7.77 -0.40 -11.07
C SER A 32 7.56 -1.36 -9.92
N MET A 33 7.77 -0.88 -8.70
CA MET A 33 7.61 -1.67 -7.49
C MET A 33 6.15 -2.07 -7.27
N SER A 34 5.20 -1.13 -7.35
CA SER A 34 3.77 -1.45 -7.22
C SER A 34 3.34 -2.49 -8.25
N ARG A 35 3.84 -2.38 -9.47
CA ARG A 35 3.59 -3.32 -10.54
C ARG A 35 4.14 -4.72 -10.24
N HIS A 36 5.39 -4.83 -9.79
CA HIS A 36 5.99 -6.11 -9.45
C HIS A 36 5.27 -6.81 -8.30
N LEU A 37 4.91 -6.06 -7.26
CA LEU A 37 4.13 -6.57 -6.14
C LEU A 37 2.78 -7.12 -6.59
N TYR A 38 2.07 -6.39 -7.43
CA TYR A 38 0.76 -6.79 -7.93
C TYR A 38 0.83 -8.01 -8.86
N TRP A 39 1.75 -8.01 -9.82
CA TRP A 39 1.87 -9.10 -10.79
C TRP A 39 2.47 -10.37 -10.24
N GLY A 40 3.25 -10.27 -9.19
CA GLY A 40 3.70 -11.44 -8.46
C GLY A 40 2.54 -12.28 -7.92
N LYS A 41 1.32 -11.71 -7.85
CA LYS A 41 0.09 -12.36 -7.34
C LYS A 41 0.26 -12.95 -5.94
N LYS A 42 1.25 -12.43 -5.20
CA LYS A 42 1.58 -12.88 -3.87
C LYS A 42 0.91 -11.99 -2.83
N PRO A 43 0.33 -12.58 -1.78
CA PRO A 43 -0.23 -11.77 -0.70
C PRO A 43 0.88 -11.04 0.06
N LEU A 44 0.54 -9.88 0.59
CA LEU A 44 1.35 -9.21 1.59
C LEU A 44 1.00 -9.78 2.96
N LEU A 45 2.00 -10.20 3.72
CA LEU A 45 1.85 -10.62 5.11
C LEU A 45 2.43 -9.54 6.01
N VAL A 46 1.57 -8.77 6.65
CA VAL A 46 1.95 -7.66 7.52
C VAL A 46 1.97 -8.14 8.96
N ASN A 47 3.14 -8.17 9.57
CA ASN A 47 3.30 -8.44 11.00
C ASN A 47 3.03 -7.15 11.77
N HIS A 48 1.87 -7.07 12.42
CA HIS A 48 1.44 -5.90 13.19
C HIS A 48 1.01 -6.34 14.59
N LEU A 49 1.68 -5.80 15.62
CA LEU A 49 1.52 -6.25 17.01
C LEU A 49 1.69 -7.78 17.07
N SER A 50 0.87 -8.49 17.77
CA SER A 50 0.92 -9.96 17.86
C SER A 50 0.12 -10.68 16.78
N LYS A 51 -0.21 -10.01 15.68
CA LYS A 51 -1.07 -10.55 14.61
C LYS A 51 -0.37 -10.44 13.25
N GLN A 52 -0.62 -11.42 12.41
CA GLN A 52 -0.27 -11.38 11.01
C GLN A 52 -1.51 -11.11 10.17
N LEU A 53 -1.47 -10.04 9.38
CA LEU A 53 -2.52 -9.66 8.43
C LEU A 53 -2.12 -10.16 7.06
N ARG A 54 -3.00 -10.94 6.42
CA ARG A 54 -2.82 -11.36 5.02
C ARG A 54 -3.66 -10.45 4.13
N ILE A 55 -3.01 -9.75 3.21
CA ILE A 55 -3.63 -8.82 2.27
C ILE A 55 -3.44 -9.36 0.85
N ASP A 56 -4.52 -9.73 0.18
CA ASP A 56 -4.50 -10.09 -1.23
C ASP A 56 -4.59 -8.80 -2.06
N LEU A 57 -3.64 -8.57 -2.97
CA LEU A 57 -3.63 -7.40 -3.83
C LEU A 57 -4.69 -7.55 -4.94
N ILE A 58 -5.59 -6.60 -5.05
CA ILE A 58 -6.72 -6.62 -6.00
C ILE A 58 -6.63 -5.53 -7.08
N GLY A 59 -5.74 -4.56 -6.92
CA GLY A 59 -5.53 -3.51 -7.92
C GLY A 59 -4.21 -2.77 -7.75
N TYR A 60 -3.67 -2.27 -8.85
CA TYR A 60 -2.52 -1.37 -8.86
C TYR A 60 -2.81 -0.16 -9.74
N GLU A 61 -2.19 0.99 -9.43
CA GLU A 61 -2.49 2.27 -10.07
C GLU A 61 -4.01 2.51 -10.20
N VAL A 62 -4.72 2.27 -9.08
CA VAL A 62 -6.17 2.38 -9.03
C VAL A 62 -6.58 3.84 -9.12
N PRO A 63 -7.26 4.24 -10.20
CA PRO A 63 -7.60 5.64 -10.44
C PRO A 63 -8.71 6.12 -9.49
N LEU A 64 -8.56 7.34 -8.97
CA LEU A 64 -9.52 7.96 -8.06
C LEU A 64 -10.37 9.06 -8.71
N GLY A 65 -9.90 9.63 -9.82
CA GLY A 65 -10.59 10.71 -10.52
C GLY A 65 -11.02 10.32 -11.92
N THR A 66 -11.98 11.06 -12.49
CA THR A 66 -12.48 10.85 -13.86
C THR A 66 -11.72 11.70 -14.88
N ASN A 67 -11.18 12.83 -14.47
CA ASN A 67 -10.46 13.75 -15.35
C ASN A 67 -8.98 13.38 -15.48
N LYS A 68 -8.49 13.30 -16.73
CA LYS A 68 -7.06 13.01 -17.00
C LYS A 68 -6.10 14.03 -16.35
N LYS A 69 -6.52 15.30 -16.19
CA LYS A 69 -5.68 16.35 -15.60
C LYS A 69 -5.52 16.23 -14.09
N ASP A 70 -6.55 15.71 -13.41
CA ASP A 70 -6.61 15.58 -11.94
C ASP A 70 -6.62 14.12 -11.51
N GLN A 71 -6.23 13.22 -12.41
CA GLN A 71 -6.24 11.79 -12.14
C GLN A 71 -5.14 11.47 -11.13
N GLN A 72 -5.57 11.08 -9.94
CA GLN A 72 -4.72 10.52 -8.88
C GLN A 72 -4.89 9.02 -8.88
N PHE A 73 -3.85 8.33 -8.52
CA PHE A 73 -3.84 6.87 -8.48
C PHE A 73 -3.40 6.43 -7.09
N ILE A 74 -4.04 5.40 -6.57
CA ILE A 74 -3.53 4.63 -5.44
C ILE A 74 -2.54 3.63 -6.01
N ASP A 75 -1.33 3.56 -5.46
CA ASP A 75 -0.30 2.65 -5.95
C ASP A 75 -0.74 1.19 -5.90
N LEU A 76 -1.29 0.74 -4.76
CA LEU A 76 -1.86 -0.59 -4.59
C LEU A 76 -3.14 -0.55 -3.76
N VAL A 77 -4.08 -1.41 -4.13
CA VAL A 77 -5.28 -1.70 -3.33
C VAL A 77 -5.29 -3.19 -2.99
N GLY A 78 -5.55 -3.49 -1.73
CA GLY A 78 -5.62 -4.85 -1.23
C GLY A 78 -6.88 -5.11 -0.43
N LEU A 79 -7.19 -6.38 -0.19
CA LEU A 79 -8.34 -6.84 0.58
C LEU A 79 -7.91 -8.01 1.46
N ASP A 80 -8.36 -8.05 2.71
CA ASP A 80 -8.18 -9.19 3.58
C ASP A 80 -9.44 -10.07 3.69
N LYS A 81 -9.32 -11.17 4.40
CA LYS A 81 -10.44 -12.10 4.64
C LYS A 81 -11.57 -11.51 5.51
N SER A 82 -11.29 -10.45 6.24
CA SER A 82 -12.26 -9.73 7.08
C SER A 82 -12.95 -8.60 6.31
N HIS A 83 -12.72 -8.53 4.99
CA HIS A 83 -13.24 -7.52 4.09
C HIS A 83 -12.78 -6.09 4.44
N VAL A 84 -11.62 -5.96 5.07
CA VAL A 84 -10.96 -4.66 5.22
C VAL A 84 -10.25 -4.32 3.92
N LEU A 85 -10.52 -3.13 3.39
CA LEU A 85 -9.85 -2.60 2.21
C LEU A 85 -8.58 -1.85 2.62
N TYR A 86 -7.48 -2.13 1.93
CA TYR A 86 -6.19 -1.50 2.20
C TYR A 86 -5.83 -0.56 1.05
N LEU A 87 -5.64 0.72 1.39
CA LEU A 87 -5.06 1.73 0.53
C LEU A 87 -3.56 1.77 0.82
N ILE A 88 -2.74 1.45 -0.18
CA ILE A 88 -1.29 1.31 -0.01
C ILE A 88 -0.60 2.32 -0.93
N GLU A 89 0.15 3.23 -0.32
CA GLU A 89 1.04 4.18 -0.99
C GLU A 89 2.48 3.69 -0.84
N ILE A 90 3.24 3.73 -1.94
CA ILE A 90 4.61 3.25 -1.98
C ILE A 90 5.58 4.44 -2.05
N LYS A 91 6.68 4.34 -1.33
CA LYS A 91 7.80 5.28 -1.44
C LYS A 91 9.12 4.55 -1.56
N ASN A 92 10.03 5.11 -2.36
CA ASN A 92 11.39 4.61 -2.48
C ASN A 92 12.37 5.40 -1.60
N ILE A 93 13.62 4.94 -1.50
CA ILE A 93 14.67 5.59 -0.70
C ILE A 93 14.97 7.00 -1.22
N SER A 94 14.88 7.22 -2.52
CA SER A 94 15.18 8.50 -3.15
C SER A 94 14.06 9.54 -3.00
N SER A 95 12.90 9.14 -2.48
CA SER A 95 11.81 10.08 -2.26
C SER A 95 12.24 11.24 -1.38
N SER A 96 11.97 12.47 -1.84
CA SER A 96 12.23 13.71 -1.07
C SER A 96 11.08 14.05 -0.11
N LYS A 97 9.93 13.40 -0.25
CA LYS A 97 8.77 13.63 0.61
C LYS A 97 8.95 12.94 1.95
N ARG A 98 8.66 13.64 3.04
CA ARG A 98 8.66 13.06 4.39
C ARG A 98 7.45 12.15 4.59
N PRO A 99 7.50 11.12 5.45
CA PRO A 99 6.36 10.28 5.75
C PRO A 99 5.10 11.06 6.16
N SER A 100 5.24 12.06 7.03
CA SER A 100 4.13 12.94 7.45
C SER A 100 3.51 13.72 6.30
N ASP A 101 4.31 14.19 5.35
CA ASP A 101 3.82 14.92 4.18
C ASP A 101 3.08 13.98 3.22
N VAL A 102 3.57 12.74 3.06
CA VAL A 102 2.90 11.71 2.25
C VAL A 102 1.54 11.35 2.86
N VAL A 103 1.48 11.15 4.18
CA VAL A 103 0.22 10.87 4.88
C VAL A 103 -0.76 12.00 4.68
N LYS A 104 -0.36 13.24 4.98
CA LYS A 104 -1.23 14.42 4.92
C LYS A 104 -1.69 14.74 3.49
N ASN A 105 -0.77 14.74 2.53
CA ASN A 105 -0.99 15.33 1.20
C ASN A 105 -1.30 14.28 0.12
N GLN A 106 -1.18 12.99 0.42
CA GLN A 106 -1.51 11.91 -0.50
C GLN A 106 -2.49 10.93 0.14
N ILE A 107 -2.07 10.15 1.14
CA ILE A 107 -2.86 9.06 1.71
C ILE A 107 -4.22 9.52 2.21
N ASN A 108 -4.29 10.61 2.98
CA ASN A 108 -5.56 11.11 3.52
C ASN A 108 -6.47 11.65 2.42
N ILE A 109 -5.91 12.33 1.42
CA ILE A 109 -6.71 12.80 0.27
C ILE A 109 -7.26 11.60 -0.52
N TYR A 110 -6.44 10.57 -0.75
CA TYR A 110 -6.87 9.36 -1.47
C TYR A 110 -7.94 8.61 -0.68
N HIS A 111 -7.77 8.50 0.63
CA HIS A 111 -8.74 7.87 1.52
C HIS A 111 -10.10 8.55 1.46
N GLU A 112 -10.16 9.88 1.54
CA GLU A 112 -11.42 10.61 1.46
C GLU A 112 -12.09 10.48 0.07
N ARG A 113 -11.31 10.46 -0.99
CA ARG A 113 -11.83 10.21 -2.35
C ARG A 113 -12.32 8.78 -2.50
N LEU A 114 -11.56 7.81 -1.99
CA LEU A 114 -11.92 6.39 -2.04
C LEU A 114 -13.21 6.13 -1.25
N LYS A 115 -13.39 6.72 -0.08
CA LYS A 115 -14.64 6.63 0.68
C LYS A 115 -15.86 7.04 -0.14
N LYS A 116 -15.75 8.17 -0.87
CA LYS A 116 -16.85 8.66 -1.72
C LYS A 116 -17.12 7.72 -2.91
N SER A 117 -16.08 7.06 -3.43
CA SER A 117 -16.17 6.14 -4.56
C SER A 117 -16.47 4.70 -4.13
N LEU A 118 -16.46 4.41 -2.84
CA LEU A 118 -16.52 3.04 -2.29
C LEU A 118 -17.72 2.22 -2.79
N PRO A 119 -18.95 2.74 -2.86
CA PRO A 119 -20.09 1.96 -3.37
C PRO A 119 -19.87 1.46 -4.80
N TYR A 120 -19.23 2.26 -5.65
CA TYR A 120 -18.96 1.93 -7.04
C TYR A 120 -17.80 0.93 -7.16
N LEU A 121 -16.77 1.09 -6.33
CA LEU A 121 -15.66 0.14 -6.27
C LEU A 121 -16.15 -1.23 -5.79
N VAL A 122 -17.01 -1.29 -4.77
CA VAL A 122 -17.62 -2.53 -4.28
C VAL A 122 -18.49 -3.18 -5.36
N ALA A 123 -19.25 -2.39 -6.13
CA ALA A 123 -20.04 -2.91 -7.24
C ALA A 123 -19.16 -3.55 -8.32
N GLU A 124 -17.99 -2.96 -8.64
CA GLU A 124 -17.01 -3.56 -9.56
C GLU A 124 -16.35 -4.80 -8.97
N LEU A 125 -15.98 -4.75 -7.68
CA LEU A 125 -15.41 -5.88 -6.95
C LEU A 125 -16.36 -7.11 -6.96
N ASN A 126 -17.66 -6.89 -6.73
CA ASN A 126 -18.66 -7.94 -6.69
C ASN A 126 -18.96 -8.57 -8.07
N GLN A 127 -18.47 -8.02 -9.16
CA GLN A 127 -18.51 -8.68 -10.48
C GLN A 127 -17.55 -9.88 -10.57
N ASN A 128 -16.53 -9.92 -9.71
CA ASN A 128 -15.64 -11.05 -9.60
C ASN A 128 -16.25 -12.11 -8.68
N GLU A 129 -16.38 -13.37 -9.17
CA GLU A 129 -17.00 -14.46 -8.42
C GLU A 129 -16.37 -14.69 -7.04
N ARG A 130 -15.07 -14.53 -6.92
CA ARG A 130 -14.34 -14.69 -5.65
C ARG A 130 -14.77 -13.68 -4.58
N TYR A 131 -15.25 -12.51 -5.00
CA TYR A 131 -15.60 -11.41 -4.12
C TYR A 131 -17.08 -11.03 -4.20
N ARG A 132 -17.92 -11.96 -4.67
CA ARG A 132 -19.36 -11.77 -4.70
C ARG A 132 -19.88 -11.53 -3.27
N ASP A 133 -20.75 -10.53 -3.13
CA ASP A 133 -21.37 -10.14 -1.85
C ASP A 133 -20.40 -9.56 -0.79
N VAL A 134 -19.19 -9.17 -1.19
CA VAL A 134 -18.27 -8.47 -0.29
C VAL A 134 -18.87 -7.14 0.13
N LYS A 135 -18.84 -6.87 1.43
CA LYS A 135 -19.14 -5.59 2.04
C LYS A 135 -17.89 -5.04 2.70
N ILE A 136 -17.54 -3.80 2.40
CA ILE A 136 -16.36 -3.15 2.96
C ILE A 136 -16.81 -2.14 3.99
N ASP A 137 -16.53 -2.43 5.26
CA ASP A 137 -16.90 -1.57 6.38
C ASP A 137 -15.72 -0.70 6.85
N LYS A 138 -14.50 -1.08 6.48
CA LYS A 138 -13.27 -0.41 6.93
C LYS A 138 -12.27 -0.24 5.79
N ILE A 139 -11.65 0.93 5.74
CA ILE A 139 -10.48 1.20 4.91
C ILE A 139 -9.30 1.46 5.85
N THR A 140 -8.22 0.71 5.67
CA THR A 140 -6.95 0.88 6.39
C THR A 140 -5.91 1.46 5.44
N LYS A 141 -5.15 2.42 5.94
CA LYS A 141 -4.11 3.14 5.19
C LYS A 141 -2.75 2.52 5.47
N ILE A 142 -1.95 2.29 4.42
CA ILE A 142 -0.57 1.78 4.54
C ILE A 142 0.37 2.72 3.77
N LEU A 143 1.46 3.11 4.43
CA LEU A 143 2.65 3.65 3.76
C LEU A 143 3.69 2.53 3.72
N LEU A 144 4.01 2.04 2.52
CA LEU A 144 4.99 0.99 2.29
C LEU A 144 6.27 1.59 1.72
N ALA A 145 7.39 1.41 2.43
CA ALA A 145 8.68 1.93 1.99
C ALA A 145 9.82 1.03 2.51
N PRO A 146 11.03 1.10 1.92
CA PRO A 146 12.21 0.49 2.52
C PRO A 146 12.51 1.07 3.91
N LEU A 147 13.04 0.25 4.82
CA LEU A 147 13.40 0.72 6.18
C LEU A 147 14.29 1.98 6.16
N LYS A 148 15.25 2.05 5.22
CA LYS A 148 16.14 3.21 5.04
C LYS A 148 15.37 4.52 4.75
N TYR A 149 14.21 4.45 4.12
CA TYR A 149 13.36 5.64 3.91
C TYR A 149 12.90 6.22 5.25
N TYR A 150 12.41 5.39 6.15
CA TYR A 150 11.98 5.84 7.47
C TYR A 150 13.15 6.34 8.32
N GLN A 151 14.28 5.64 8.30
CA GLN A 151 15.50 6.03 9.01
C GLN A 151 16.01 7.42 8.57
N LYS A 152 15.91 7.75 7.28
CA LYS A 152 16.27 9.08 6.74
C LYS A 152 15.46 10.21 7.38
N TYR A 153 14.23 9.94 7.83
CA TYR A 153 13.30 10.95 8.35
C TYR A 153 12.95 10.74 9.83
N GLU A 154 13.67 9.87 10.53
CA GLU A 154 13.34 9.43 11.88
C GLU A 154 13.11 10.56 12.89
N SER A 155 13.95 11.60 12.88
CA SER A 155 13.80 12.76 13.77
C SER A 155 12.54 13.61 13.51
N ASN A 156 11.83 13.35 12.41
CA ASN A 156 10.67 14.10 11.96
C ASN A 156 9.41 13.24 11.76
N ILE A 157 9.46 11.95 12.14
CA ILE A 157 8.27 11.09 12.10
C ILE A 157 7.47 11.38 13.36
N VAL A 158 6.66 12.43 13.30
CA VAL A 158 5.52 12.55 14.21
C VAL A 158 4.48 11.59 13.66
N LEU A 159 4.00 10.64 14.46
CA LEU A 159 2.84 9.82 14.11
C LEU A 159 1.64 10.75 13.99
N VAL A 160 1.42 11.23 12.78
CA VAL A 160 0.42 12.29 12.49
C VAL A 160 -0.98 11.70 12.45
N ASP A 161 -1.09 10.37 12.40
CA ASP A 161 -2.38 9.70 12.21
C ASP A 161 -2.26 8.24 12.68
N ASP A 162 -2.94 7.91 13.77
CA ASP A 162 -2.96 6.56 14.37
C ASP A 162 -3.57 5.50 13.44
N ASP A 163 -4.24 5.94 12.37
CA ASP A 163 -4.89 5.07 11.39
C ASP A 163 -4.00 4.66 10.21
N VAL A 164 -2.73 5.07 10.18
CA VAL A 164 -1.79 4.70 9.12
C VAL A 164 -0.78 3.69 9.61
N LEU A 165 -0.72 2.53 8.95
CA LEU A 165 0.34 1.55 9.17
C LEU A 165 1.57 1.93 8.33
N PHE A 166 2.68 2.18 8.99
CA PHE A 166 3.98 2.35 8.35
C PHE A 166 4.63 0.97 8.20
N CYS A 167 4.82 0.51 6.98
CA CYS A 167 5.30 -0.84 6.71
C CYS A 167 6.62 -0.83 5.93
N TYR A 168 7.49 -1.81 6.19
CA TYR A 168 8.70 -2.04 5.44
C TYR A 168 8.91 -3.54 5.19
N PHE A 169 9.74 -3.90 4.19
CA PHE A 169 10.04 -5.29 3.87
C PHE A 169 10.87 -5.93 4.97
N ALA A 170 10.45 -7.10 5.45
CA ALA A 170 11.12 -7.82 6.56
C ALA A 170 12.55 -8.25 6.20
N LYS A 171 12.77 -8.66 4.95
CA LYS A 171 14.12 -8.85 4.42
C LYS A 171 14.59 -7.50 3.89
N SER A 172 15.89 -7.21 4.03
CA SER A 172 16.52 -6.03 3.40
C SER A 172 16.55 -6.23 1.88
N ILE A 173 15.37 -6.12 1.28
CA ILE A 173 15.20 -6.28 -0.16
C ILE A 173 15.57 -4.93 -0.77
N GLU A 174 16.68 -4.88 -1.49
CA GLU A 174 16.88 -3.82 -2.45
C GLU A 174 15.85 -4.00 -3.57
N TYR A 175 15.38 -2.91 -4.17
CA TYR A 175 14.32 -2.94 -5.18
C TYR A 175 14.60 -3.89 -6.37
N SER A 176 15.89 -4.13 -6.68
CA SER A 176 16.33 -5.12 -7.67
C SER A 176 15.94 -6.55 -7.30
N ASP A 177 15.73 -6.82 -6.01
CA ASP A 177 15.53 -8.17 -5.50
C ASP A 177 14.06 -8.52 -5.29
N ILE A 178 13.13 -7.56 -5.47
CA ILE A 178 11.69 -7.86 -5.44
C ILE A 178 11.32 -8.88 -6.53
N ALA A 179 12.01 -8.86 -7.66
CA ALA A 179 11.87 -9.88 -8.68
C ALA A 179 12.40 -11.26 -8.20
N SER A 180 13.38 -11.30 -7.29
CA SER A 180 13.97 -12.53 -6.74
C SER A 180 13.22 -13.06 -5.50
N VAL A 181 12.26 -12.32 -4.92
CA VAL A 181 11.30 -12.86 -3.93
C VAL A 181 10.34 -13.88 -4.58
N SER A 182 10.69 -14.32 -5.77
CA SER A 182 9.91 -15.28 -6.56
C SER A 182 9.70 -16.62 -5.87
N ASP A 183 10.53 -17.02 -4.91
CA ASP A 183 10.47 -18.34 -4.30
C ASP A 183 9.60 -18.42 -3.04
N ASP A 184 9.32 -17.32 -2.38
CA ASP A 184 8.42 -17.32 -1.23
C ASP A 184 6.95 -17.15 -1.68
N ASP A 185 6.02 -17.93 -1.13
CA ASP A 185 4.58 -17.88 -1.46
C ASP A 185 3.90 -16.57 -1.01
N SER A 186 4.63 -15.67 -0.34
CA SER A 186 4.13 -14.42 0.22
C SER A 186 5.24 -13.38 0.41
N ILE A 187 4.86 -12.10 0.47
CA ILE A 187 5.77 -10.98 0.74
C ILE A 187 5.63 -10.56 2.19
N GLN A 188 6.70 -10.75 2.97
CA GLN A 188 6.71 -10.43 4.40
C GLN A 188 6.98 -8.94 4.64
N LEU A 189 6.12 -8.30 5.39
CA LEU A 189 6.24 -6.90 5.82
C LEU A 189 6.25 -6.81 7.34
N CYS A 190 7.01 -5.84 7.85
CA CYS A 190 7.00 -5.45 9.26
C CYS A 190 6.39 -4.06 9.42
N THR A 191 5.69 -3.80 10.51
CA THR A 191 5.28 -2.45 10.86
C THR A 191 6.44 -1.69 11.49
N TYR A 192 6.57 -0.42 11.09
CA TYR A 192 7.52 0.51 11.64
C TYR A 192 6.85 1.30 12.76
N THR A 193 7.45 1.25 13.95
CA THR A 193 7.11 2.14 15.06
C THR A 193 8.37 2.92 15.45
N PRO A 194 8.30 4.23 15.69
CA PRO A 194 9.47 5.03 16.07
C PRO A 194 10.22 4.46 17.27
N ASP A 195 9.52 3.86 18.23
CA ASP A 195 10.09 3.25 19.44
C ASP A 195 10.88 1.97 19.14
N SER A 196 10.64 1.30 18.04
CA SER A 196 11.38 0.08 17.66
C SER A 196 12.83 0.34 17.26
N LEU A 197 13.19 1.60 17.00
CA LEU A 197 14.56 2.01 16.69
C LEU A 197 15.35 2.42 17.94
N HIS A 198 14.71 2.97 18.97
CA HIS A 198 15.37 3.32 20.22
C HIS A 198 15.87 2.10 21.00
N ASN A 199 15.28 0.93 20.82
CA ASN A 199 15.68 -0.32 21.46
C ASN A 199 16.83 -1.06 20.76
N LYS A 200 17.30 -0.65 19.60
CA LYS A 200 18.45 -1.27 18.93
C LYS A 200 19.80 -0.94 19.53
N GLY A 201 19.87 -0.07 20.54
CA GLY A 201 21.07 0.18 21.36
C GLY A 201 21.27 -0.76 22.53
N LYS A 202 20.30 -1.61 22.87
CA LYS A 202 20.39 -2.60 23.94
C LYS A 202 19.84 -3.93 23.44
N SER A 203 20.77 -4.81 23.06
CA SER A 203 20.68 -6.27 22.92
C SER A 203 19.45 -6.84 22.17
N ASP A 204 19.79 -7.60 21.17
CA ASP A 204 19.02 -8.71 20.59
C ASP A 204 17.65 -8.36 19.99
N ALA A 205 17.70 -8.08 18.72
CA ALA A 205 16.58 -8.28 17.83
C ALA A 205 16.17 -9.77 17.89
N SER A 206 15.32 -10.12 18.85
CA SER A 206 14.53 -11.33 18.73
C SER A 206 13.59 -11.11 17.55
N LEU A 207 14.06 -11.42 16.35
CA LEU A 207 13.20 -11.80 15.26
C LEU A 207 12.38 -12.97 15.81
N LEU A 208 11.15 -12.72 16.22
CA LEU A 208 10.17 -13.77 16.39
C LEU A 208 9.88 -14.32 14.99
N ILE A 209 10.76 -15.19 14.52
CA ILE A 209 10.45 -16.15 13.47
C ILE A 209 9.52 -17.14 14.16
N ILE A 210 8.24 -16.93 13.99
CA ILE A 210 7.26 -17.97 14.33
C ILE A 210 7.31 -18.93 13.14
N SER A 211 7.96 -20.07 13.38
CA SER A 211 7.94 -21.26 12.53
C SER A 211 6.54 -21.82 12.42
#